data_9d8b7121b0d882c97431f2e6067b4033
#
_entry.id   9d8b7121b0d882c97431f2e6067b4033
#
_cell.length_a   1.000
_cell.length_b   1.000
_cell.length_c   1.000
_cell.angle_alpha   90.00
_cell.angle_beta   90.00
_cell.angle_gamma   90.00
#
_symmetry.space_group_name_H-M   'P 1'
#
loop_
_entity.id
_entity.type
_entity.pdbx_description
1 polymer ?
#
loop_
_entity_poly.entity_id
_entity_poly.type
_entity_poly.pdbx_seq_one_letter_code
_entity_poly.pdbx_strand_id
1 'polypeptide(L)'
;MKKLSLLSAIFGLAFMGTASAADITVYYSPSCPHCHHALEFISETLVYEYPELNVAKVNVMEAENRPEFQETVTKCEFKSGGVPILVIGEKCLQGYAEFMQDEIRTAVEADLTDAQKETAAANKKALADDAVAFRSAHPERANAVVEGPVEKAEVQKKNSFSTQPLLWGLLILLVAALGVVLVRKDSKK
;
A
#
# COMPACT_ATOMS: atom_id res chain seq x y z
N MET A 1 -0.82 5.32 -52.92
CA MET A 1 -1.07 6.32 -51.87
C MET A 1 -2.16 5.76 -50.92
N LYS A 2 -1.89 4.71 -50.14
CA LYS A 2 -2.84 4.10 -49.16
C LYS A 2 -2.08 3.26 -48.11
N LYS A 3 -1.08 3.79 -47.45
CA LYS A 3 -0.34 3.07 -46.37
C LYS A 3 0.11 3.97 -45.20
N LEU A 4 -0.60 5.06 -44.90
CA LEU A 4 -0.17 5.99 -43.86
C LEU A 4 -1.24 6.22 -42.76
N SER A 5 -2.19 5.33 -42.57
CA SER A 5 -3.30 5.52 -41.60
C SER A 5 -3.35 4.51 -40.45
N LEU A 6 -2.30 3.74 -40.21
CA LEU A 6 -2.32 2.66 -39.17
C LEU A 6 -1.40 2.91 -37.96
N LEU A 7 -0.75 4.07 -37.87
CA LEU A 7 0.19 4.39 -36.77
C LEU A 7 -0.39 5.31 -35.69
N SER A 8 -1.66 5.73 -35.75
CA SER A 8 -2.21 6.73 -34.82
C SER A 8 -3.07 6.16 -33.67
N ALA A 9 -3.17 4.84 -33.53
CA ALA A 9 -4.10 4.21 -32.58
C ALA A 9 -3.47 3.62 -31.32
N ILE A 10 -2.19 3.81 -31.05
CA ILE A 10 -1.51 3.17 -29.90
C ILE A 10 -1.10 4.16 -28.79
N PHE A 11 -1.47 5.45 -28.88
CA PHE A 11 -1.06 6.44 -27.87
C PHE A 11 -2.14 6.80 -26.84
N GLY A 12 -3.08 5.90 -26.61
CA GLY A 12 -4.16 6.06 -25.65
C GLY A 12 -4.06 5.16 -24.42
N LEU A 13 -2.85 4.71 -24.02
CA LEU A 13 -2.72 3.99 -22.75
C LEU A 13 -2.73 4.99 -21.58
N ALA A 14 -3.91 5.11 -21.02
CA ALA A 14 -4.29 5.59 -19.73
C ALA A 14 -3.12 5.74 -18.74
N PHE A 15 -2.88 6.98 -18.30
CA PHE A 15 -2.39 7.27 -16.97
C PHE A 15 -3.46 6.74 -15.98
N MET A 16 -3.43 5.45 -15.68
CA MET A 16 -4.03 4.94 -14.45
C MET A 16 -3.14 5.45 -13.32
N GLY A 17 -3.47 6.63 -12.81
CA GLY A 17 -2.93 7.08 -11.55
C GLY A 17 -3.23 5.97 -10.53
N THR A 18 -2.20 5.40 -9.95
CA THR A 18 -2.34 4.52 -8.79
C THR A 18 -2.79 5.43 -7.66
N ALA A 19 -4.11 5.50 -7.41
CA ALA A 19 -4.60 6.04 -6.16
C ALA A 19 -4.09 5.08 -5.08
N SER A 20 -3.16 5.55 -4.26
CA SER A 20 -2.66 4.82 -3.09
C SER A 20 -3.71 4.93 -2.00
N ALA A 21 -4.01 3.84 -1.31
CA ALA A 21 -4.72 3.92 -0.05
C ALA A 21 -3.93 4.81 0.93
N ALA A 22 -4.63 5.49 1.82
CA ALA A 22 -3.96 6.30 2.83
C ALA A 22 -3.02 5.44 3.67
N ASP A 23 -1.74 5.81 3.71
CA ASP A 23 -0.77 5.14 4.57
C ASP A 23 -1.12 5.40 6.05
N ILE A 24 -0.90 4.39 6.89
CA ILE A 24 -1.11 4.51 8.34
C ILE A 24 0.24 4.53 9.04
N THR A 25 0.45 5.52 9.89
CA THR A 25 1.54 5.50 10.89
C THR A 25 0.95 5.23 12.27
N VAL A 26 1.44 4.18 12.94
CA VAL A 26 1.02 3.80 14.30
C VAL A 26 2.17 4.06 15.26
N TYR A 27 2.06 5.10 16.07
CA TYR A 27 2.97 5.32 17.19
C TYR A 27 2.55 4.47 18.37
N TYR A 28 3.44 3.60 18.83
CA TYR A 28 3.12 2.60 19.84
C TYR A 28 4.22 2.43 20.88
N SER A 29 3.88 1.81 22.00
CA SER A 29 4.84 1.28 22.98
C SER A 29 4.66 -0.24 23.11
N PRO A 30 5.74 -1.02 23.18
CA PRO A 30 5.66 -2.48 23.36
C PRO A 30 4.92 -2.93 24.62
N SER A 31 4.86 -2.09 25.65
CA SER A 31 4.16 -2.39 26.91
C SER A 31 2.71 -1.89 26.97
N CYS A 32 2.19 -1.31 25.88
CA CYS A 32 0.88 -0.70 25.84
C CYS A 32 -0.19 -1.72 25.36
N PRO A 33 -1.14 -2.17 26.19
CA PRO A 33 -2.16 -3.14 25.79
C PRO A 33 -3.06 -2.64 24.64
N HIS A 34 -3.49 -1.38 24.68
CA HIS A 34 -4.30 -0.78 23.60
C HIS A 34 -3.55 -0.71 22.27
N CYS A 35 -2.22 -0.57 22.32
CA CYS A 35 -1.40 -0.61 21.10
C CYS A 35 -1.38 -2.01 20.48
N HIS A 36 -1.33 -3.05 21.31
CA HIS A 36 -1.39 -4.44 20.84
C HIS A 36 -2.72 -4.71 20.13
N HIS A 37 -3.85 -4.33 20.71
CA HIS A 37 -5.16 -4.49 20.08
C HIS A 37 -5.30 -3.69 18.79
N ALA A 38 -4.76 -2.47 18.75
CA ALA A 38 -4.74 -1.66 17.52
C ALA A 38 -3.93 -2.34 16.41
N LEU A 39 -2.71 -2.80 16.75
CA LEU A 39 -1.84 -3.47 15.79
C LEU A 39 -2.40 -4.82 15.34
N GLU A 40 -3.05 -5.58 16.21
CA GLU A 40 -3.74 -6.81 15.89
C GLU A 40 -4.89 -6.56 14.87
N PHE A 41 -5.77 -5.60 15.15
CA PHE A 41 -6.81 -5.20 14.21
C PHE A 41 -6.25 -4.79 12.85
N ILE A 42 -5.19 -4.00 12.85
CA ILE A 42 -4.55 -3.53 11.62
C ILE A 42 -3.93 -4.70 10.85
N SER A 43 -3.12 -5.53 11.51
CA SER A 43 -2.37 -6.62 10.85
C SER A 43 -3.22 -7.82 10.47
N GLU A 44 -4.27 -8.12 11.22
CA GLU A 44 -5.11 -9.30 11.01
C GLU A 44 -6.39 -9.01 10.19
N THR A 45 -6.76 -7.73 10.08
CA THR A 45 -8.02 -7.34 9.45
C THR A 45 -7.83 -6.22 8.43
N LEU A 46 -7.38 -5.06 8.85
CA LEU A 46 -7.43 -3.85 8.03
C LEU A 46 -6.55 -3.96 6.77
N VAL A 47 -5.33 -4.48 6.88
CA VAL A 47 -4.43 -4.66 5.71
C VAL A 47 -4.97 -5.67 4.69
N TYR A 48 -5.84 -6.57 5.10
CA TYR A 48 -6.51 -7.52 4.21
C TYR A 48 -7.78 -6.94 3.60
N GLU A 49 -8.51 -6.08 4.31
CA GLU A 49 -9.64 -5.34 3.75
C GLU A 49 -9.17 -4.39 2.63
N TYR A 50 -8.02 -3.73 2.83
CA TYR A 50 -7.46 -2.72 1.91
C TYR A 50 -6.12 -3.19 1.33
N PRO A 51 -6.10 -3.84 0.15
CA PRO A 51 -4.90 -4.51 -0.38
C PRO A 51 -3.73 -3.57 -0.70
N GLU A 52 -3.97 -2.27 -0.86
CA GLU A 52 -2.93 -1.29 -1.15
C GLU A 52 -2.47 -0.51 0.10
N LEU A 53 -3.09 -0.77 1.26
CA LEU A 53 -2.74 -0.11 2.51
C LEU A 53 -1.33 -0.49 2.97
N ASN A 54 -0.51 0.51 3.26
CA ASN A 54 0.78 0.33 3.92
C ASN A 54 0.71 0.88 5.34
N VAL A 55 1.35 0.19 6.26
CA VAL A 55 1.34 0.58 7.67
C VAL A 55 2.76 0.63 8.21
N ALA A 56 3.16 1.77 8.75
CA ALA A 56 4.37 1.93 9.51
C ALA A 56 4.05 1.91 11.00
N LYS A 57 4.75 1.11 11.79
CA LYS A 57 4.65 1.16 13.25
C LYS A 57 5.94 1.72 13.84
N VAL A 58 5.81 2.75 14.66
CA VAL A 58 6.91 3.51 15.22
C VAL A 58 6.94 3.34 16.74
N ASN A 59 7.98 2.71 17.26
CA ASN A 59 8.16 2.50 18.69
C ASN A 59 8.64 3.80 19.37
N VAL A 60 7.77 4.45 20.16
CA VAL A 60 8.07 5.72 20.82
C VAL A 60 9.05 5.58 22.00
N MET A 61 9.35 4.36 22.43
CA MET A 61 10.34 4.12 23.48
C MET A 61 11.78 4.26 22.95
N GLU A 62 11.98 4.12 21.65
CA GLU A 62 13.27 4.34 21.01
C GLU A 62 13.59 5.83 20.95
N ALA A 63 14.83 6.17 21.38
CA ALA A 63 15.24 7.57 21.50
C ALA A 63 15.21 8.33 20.17
N GLU A 64 15.51 7.63 19.08
CA GLU A 64 15.54 8.16 17.71
C GLU A 64 14.14 8.55 17.18
N ASN A 65 13.08 7.90 17.66
CA ASN A 65 11.71 8.16 17.23
C ASN A 65 11.00 9.25 18.04
N ARG A 66 11.56 9.68 19.16
CA ARG A 66 10.92 10.66 20.04
C ARG A 66 10.69 12.03 19.42
N PRO A 67 11.62 12.59 18.65
CA PRO A 67 11.40 13.90 18.01
C PRO A 67 10.20 13.86 17.06
N GLU A 68 10.12 12.86 16.19
CA GLU A 68 9.02 12.67 15.25
C GLU A 68 7.67 12.47 15.97
N PHE A 69 7.69 11.66 17.05
CA PHE A 69 6.50 11.46 17.86
C PHE A 69 6.01 12.77 18.51
N GLN A 70 6.92 13.59 19.06
CA GLN A 70 6.54 14.89 19.65
C GLN A 70 6.01 15.86 18.61
N GLU A 71 6.59 15.89 17.42
CA GLU A 71 6.07 16.67 16.29
C GLU A 71 4.66 16.21 15.92
N THR A 72 4.43 14.92 15.83
CA THR A 72 3.11 14.34 15.54
C THR A 72 2.08 14.71 16.61
N VAL A 73 2.41 14.61 17.90
CA VAL A 73 1.53 15.04 18.99
C VAL A 73 1.12 16.51 18.83
N THR A 74 2.09 17.35 18.44
CA THR A 74 1.84 18.79 18.21
C THR A 74 0.99 19.02 16.98
N LYS A 75 1.30 18.38 15.85
CA LYS A 75 0.57 18.49 14.59
C LYS A 75 -0.87 18.00 14.72
N CYS A 76 -1.08 16.93 15.47
CA CYS A 76 -2.40 16.37 15.75
C CYS A 76 -3.16 17.12 16.88
N GLU A 77 -2.59 18.18 17.46
CA GLU A 77 -3.17 18.99 18.53
C GLU A 77 -3.56 18.18 19.78
N PHE A 78 -2.86 17.06 20.05
CA PHE A 78 -3.11 16.27 21.25
C PHE A 78 -2.50 16.93 22.50
N LYS A 79 -3.25 16.90 23.61
CA LYS A 79 -2.82 17.49 24.89
C LYS A 79 -1.70 16.68 25.58
N SER A 80 -1.53 15.42 25.20
CA SER A 80 -0.54 14.51 25.77
C SER A 80 -0.08 13.48 24.76
N GLY A 81 1.13 12.94 24.94
CA GLY A 81 1.70 11.87 24.11
C GLY A 81 1.22 10.47 24.52
N GLY A 82 -0.07 10.27 24.77
CA GLY A 82 -0.61 8.93 25.00
C GLY A 82 -0.60 8.08 23.73
N VAL A 83 -0.28 6.79 23.86
CA VAL A 83 -0.25 5.83 22.73
C VAL A 83 -1.36 4.79 22.86
N PRO A 84 -1.84 4.20 21.73
CA PRO A 84 -1.39 4.45 20.37
C PRO A 84 -1.84 5.80 19.83
N ILE A 85 -1.07 6.36 18.89
CA ILE A 85 -1.55 7.40 17.97
C ILE A 85 -1.55 6.81 16.58
N LEU A 86 -2.67 6.90 15.88
CA LEU A 86 -2.82 6.51 14.48
C LEU A 86 -2.92 7.77 13.63
N VAL A 87 -2.02 7.93 12.68
CA VAL A 87 -2.07 8.97 11.65
C VAL A 87 -2.46 8.29 10.34
N ILE A 88 -3.59 8.70 9.76
CA ILE A 88 -4.19 8.09 8.56
C ILE A 88 -4.47 9.23 7.59
N GLY A 89 -3.59 9.43 6.61
CA GLY A 89 -3.61 10.65 5.80
C GLY A 89 -3.52 11.90 6.68
N GLU A 90 -4.56 12.73 6.66
CA GLU A 90 -4.65 13.93 7.52
C GLU A 90 -5.37 13.68 8.86
N LYS A 91 -5.96 12.50 9.03
CA LYS A 91 -6.70 12.16 10.25
C LYS A 91 -5.77 11.65 11.34
N CYS A 92 -5.90 12.21 12.54
CA CYS A 92 -5.21 11.74 13.74
C CYS A 92 -6.21 11.14 14.74
N LEU A 93 -5.90 9.96 15.26
CA LEU A 93 -6.66 9.28 16.30
C LEU A 93 -5.74 8.94 17.46
N GLN A 94 -6.17 9.21 18.70
CA GLN A 94 -5.41 8.85 19.91
C GLN A 94 -6.15 7.82 20.73
N GLY A 95 -5.45 6.76 21.12
CA GLY A 95 -6.02 5.59 21.75
C GLY A 95 -6.60 4.59 20.76
N TYR A 96 -7.07 3.47 21.27
CA TYR A 96 -7.77 2.45 20.48
C TYR A 96 -8.76 1.70 21.36
N ALA A 97 -9.94 1.49 20.80
CA ALA A 97 -10.95 0.57 21.26
C ALA A 97 -11.72 0.03 20.05
N GLU A 98 -12.38 -1.12 20.19
CA GLU A 98 -13.07 -1.80 19.07
C GLU A 98 -14.11 -0.91 18.38
N PHE A 99 -14.81 -0.07 19.12
CA PHE A 99 -15.80 0.86 18.55
C PHE A 99 -15.20 1.91 17.62
N MET A 100 -13.86 2.11 17.63
CA MET A 100 -13.15 3.02 16.72
C MET A 100 -12.86 2.39 15.35
N GLN A 101 -13.06 1.08 15.18
CA GLN A 101 -12.69 0.39 13.94
C GLN A 101 -13.38 0.99 12.70
N ASP A 102 -14.65 1.38 12.81
CA ASP A 102 -15.36 1.98 11.67
C ASP A 102 -14.88 3.42 11.38
N GLU A 103 -14.45 4.17 12.41
CA GLU A 103 -13.81 5.48 12.22
C GLU A 103 -12.46 5.33 11.51
N ILE A 104 -11.66 4.32 11.86
CA ILE A 104 -10.39 3.99 11.21
C ILE A 104 -10.64 3.64 9.74
N ARG A 105 -11.62 2.76 9.44
CA ARG A 105 -12.01 2.43 8.06
C ARG A 105 -12.41 3.66 7.27
N THR A 106 -13.25 4.51 7.85
CA THR A 106 -13.69 5.77 7.22
C THR A 106 -12.51 6.66 6.87
N ALA A 107 -11.50 6.76 7.75
CA ALA A 107 -10.29 7.54 7.49
C ALA A 107 -9.46 6.93 6.35
N VAL A 108 -9.31 5.60 6.30
CA VAL A 108 -8.61 4.90 5.20
C VAL A 108 -9.35 5.11 3.87
N GLU A 109 -10.68 5.12 3.89
CA GLU A 109 -11.52 5.24 2.69
C GLU A 109 -11.62 6.68 2.16
N ALA A 110 -11.15 7.68 2.90
CA ALA A 110 -11.30 9.09 2.52
C ALA A 110 -10.71 9.38 1.13
N ASP A 111 -9.58 8.78 0.80
CA ASP A 111 -8.85 9.00 -0.46
C ASP A 111 -9.02 7.87 -1.47
N LEU A 112 -9.87 6.86 -1.18
CA LEU A 112 -10.10 5.73 -2.08
C LEU A 112 -11.08 6.07 -3.21
N THR A 113 -10.81 5.53 -4.38
CA THR A 113 -11.76 5.50 -5.50
C THR A 113 -12.93 4.56 -5.21
N ASP A 114 -14.04 4.72 -5.92
CA ASP A 114 -15.21 3.84 -5.77
C ASP A 114 -14.86 2.37 -6.04
N ALA A 115 -14.02 2.08 -7.03
CA ALA A 115 -13.56 0.72 -7.33
C ALA A 115 -12.74 0.10 -6.17
N GLN A 116 -11.91 0.90 -5.49
CA GLN A 116 -11.16 0.45 -4.33
C GLN A 116 -12.09 0.19 -3.12
N LYS A 117 -13.11 1.04 -2.93
CA LYS A 117 -14.13 0.83 -1.89
C LYS A 117 -14.95 -0.43 -2.14
N GLU A 118 -15.32 -0.72 -3.39
CA GLU A 118 -15.98 -1.97 -3.75
C GLU A 118 -15.10 -3.19 -3.44
N THR A 119 -13.80 -3.11 -3.78
CA THR A 119 -12.83 -4.15 -3.46
C THR A 119 -12.72 -4.36 -1.94
N ALA A 120 -12.60 -3.28 -1.18
CA ALA A 120 -12.54 -3.34 0.28
C ALA A 120 -13.80 -3.95 0.89
N ALA A 121 -14.98 -3.60 0.39
CA ALA A 121 -16.25 -4.18 0.83
C ALA A 121 -16.33 -5.69 0.54
N ALA A 122 -15.85 -6.14 -0.63
CA ALA A 122 -15.78 -7.55 -0.98
C ALA A 122 -14.81 -8.32 -0.07
N ASN A 123 -13.63 -7.74 0.19
CA ASN A 123 -12.62 -8.32 1.08
C ASN A 123 -13.10 -8.41 2.53
N LYS A 124 -13.76 -7.35 3.04
CA LYS A 124 -14.37 -7.34 4.37
C LYS A 124 -15.38 -8.47 4.52
N LYS A 125 -16.21 -8.70 3.49
CA LYS A 125 -17.16 -9.80 3.49
C LYS A 125 -16.44 -11.16 3.48
N ALA A 126 -15.43 -11.35 2.63
CA ALA A 126 -14.68 -12.59 2.55
C ALA A 126 -13.94 -12.92 3.86
N LEU A 127 -13.36 -11.91 4.52
CA LEU A 127 -12.77 -12.05 5.86
C LEU A 127 -13.81 -12.46 6.90
N ALA A 128 -15.03 -11.91 6.85
CA ALA A 128 -16.11 -12.28 7.77
C ALA A 128 -16.61 -13.71 7.52
N ASP A 129 -16.61 -14.18 6.27
CA ASP A 129 -17.04 -15.53 5.90
C ASP A 129 -16.00 -16.61 6.32
N ASP A 130 -14.71 -16.42 6.03
CA ASP A 130 -13.59 -17.29 6.42
C ASP A 130 -12.26 -16.53 6.47
N ALA A 131 -11.94 -15.94 7.62
CA ALA A 131 -10.72 -15.15 7.79
C ALA A 131 -9.42 -15.95 7.59
N VAL A 132 -9.41 -17.24 7.98
CA VAL A 132 -8.22 -18.09 7.86
C VAL A 132 -7.93 -18.41 6.41
N ALA A 133 -8.93 -18.84 5.66
CA ALA A 133 -8.78 -19.13 4.24
C ALA A 133 -8.42 -17.87 3.46
N PHE A 134 -9.09 -16.75 3.74
CA PHE A 134 -8.82 -15.48 3.06
C PHE A 134 -7.39 -14.99 3.28
N ARG A 135 -6.91 -14.96 4.53
CA ARG A 135 -5.52 -14.56 4.83
C ARG A 135 -4.49 -15.50 4.21
N SER A 136 -4.77 -16.80 4.21
CA SER A 136 -3.88 -17.80 3.57
C SER A 136 -3.78 -17.62 2.05
N ALA A 137 -4.82 -17.11 1.41
CA ALA A 137 -4.83 -16.79 -0.02
C ALA A 137 -4.09 -15.48 -0.35
N HIS A 138 -3.81 -14.62 0.65
CA HIS A 138 -3.17 -13.32 0.48
C HIS A 138 -1.91 -13.16 1.37
N PRO A 139 -0.92 -14.07 1.26
CA PRO A 139 0.25 -14.06 2.14
C PRO A 139 1.12 -12.80 1.98
N GLU A 140 1.04 -12.10 0.86
CA GLU A 140 1.75 -10.83 0.61
C GLU A 140 1.33 -9.74 1.59
N ARG A 141 0.10 -9.81 2.11
CA ARG A 141 -0.43 -8.82 3.05
C ARG A 141 0.10 -8.97 4.48
N ALA A 142 0.63 -10.13 4.83
CA ALA A 142 1.25 -10.36 6.13
C ALA A 142 2.44 -9.41 6.41
N ASN A 143 3.08 -8.87 5.37
CA ASN A 143 4.19 -7.94 5.46
C ASN A 143 3.80 -6.47 5.21
N ALA A 144 2.52 -6.15 5.22
CA ALA A 144 2.04 -4.78 5.00
C ALA A 144 2.33 -3.85 6.20
N VAL A 145 2.57 -4.40 7.39
CA VAL A 145 2.95 -3.65 8.59
C VAL A 145 4.46 -3.75 8.78
N VAL A 146 5.15 -2.62 8.67
CA VAL A 146 6.62 -2.54 8.78
C VAL A 146 7.05 -1.72 9.98
N GLU A 147 8.22 -2.05 10.56
CA GLU A 147 8.84 -1.29 11.65
C GLU A 147 9.55 -0.06 11.10
N GLY A 148 9.35 1.08 11.74
CA GLY A 148 10.03 2.33 11.44
C GLY A 148 9.16 3.38 10.74
N PRO A 149 9.69 4.60 10.52
CA PRO A 149 8.95 5.67 9.86
C PRO A 149 8.59 5.31 8.41
N VAL A 150 7.51 5.89 7.89
CA VAL A 150 6.96 5.65 6.53
C VAL A 150 8.02 5.76 5.44
N GLU A 151 8.96 6.68 5.58
CA GLU A 151 10.08 6.87 4.65
C GLU A 151 10.94 5.60 4.47
N LYS A 152 11.14 4.83 5.54
CA LYS A 152 11.85 3.53 5.48
C LYS A 152 11.00 2.44 4.81
N ALA A 153 9.68 2.50 4.97
CA ALA A 153 8.75 1.54 4.37
C ALA A 153 8.70 1.69 2.84
N GLU A 154 8.70 2.92 2.31
CA GLU A 154 8.75 3.18 0.88
C GLU A 154 10.06 2.71 0.23
N VAL A 155 11.20 2.87 0.94
CA VAL A 155 12.51 2.41 0.47
C VAL A 155 12.55 0.88 0.39
N GLN A 156 11.94 0.17 1.32
CA GLN A 156 11.88 -1.30 1.29
C GLN A 156 10.99 -1.80 0.15
N LYS A 157 9.85 -1.15 -0.12
CA LYS A 157 8.96 -1.49 -1.25
C LYS A 157 9.67 -1.25 -2.60
N LYS A 158 10.44 -0.16 -2.72
CA LYS A 158 11.19 0.16 -3.94
C LYS A 158 12.32 -0.84 -4.21
N ASN A 159 12.96 -1.36 -3.18
CA ASN A 159 14.04 -2.35 -3.33
C ASN A 159 13.52 -3.77 -3.63
N SER A 160 12.32 -4.12 -3.21
CA SER A 160 11.68 -5.41 -3.54
C SER A 160 11.22 -5.50 -5.00
N PHE A 161 11.01 -4.35 -5.68
CA PHE A 161 10.48 -4.31 -7.05
C PHE A 161 11.56 -4.21 -8.15
N SER A 162 12.85 -4.28 -7.80
CA SER A 162 13.96 -3.84 -8.67
C SER A 162 14.44 -4.88 -9.71
N THR A 163 13.88 -6.08 -9.80
CA THR A 163 14.32 -7.08 -10.81
C THR A 163 13.44 -7.16 -12.06
N GLN A 164 12.24 -6.58 -12.06
CA GLN A 164 11.30 -6.65 -13.17
C GLN A 164 11.63 -5.80 -14.41
N PRO A 165 12.17 -4.57 -14.34
CA PRO A 165 12.43 -3.78 -15.55
C PRO A 165 13.53 -4.39 -16.44
N LEU A 166 14.49 -5.11 -15.86
CA LEU A 166 15.53 -5.80 -16.62
C LEU A 166 14.98 -6.99 -17.43
N LEU A 167 14.05 -7.76 -16.89
CA LEU A 167 13.39 -8.85 -17.57
C LEU A 167 12.51 -8.36 -18.74
N TRP A 168 11.74 -7.29 -18.52
CA TRP A 168 10.92 -6.68 -19.58
C TRP A 168 11.76 -6.03 -20.66
N GLY A 169 12.86 -5.36 -20.30
CA GLY A 169 13.81 -4.79 -21.26
C GLY A 169 14.45 -5.85 -22.16
N LEU A 170 14.81 -6.99 -21.58
CA LEU A 170 15.40 -8.11 -22.30
C LEU A 170 14.39 -8.80 -23.24
N LEU A 171 13.13 -8.89 -22.81
CA LEU A 171 12.04 -9.46 -23.62
C LEU A 171 11.71 -8.57 -24.83
N ILE A 172 11.66 -7.24 -24.66
CA ILE A 172 11.43 -6.27 -25.73
C ILE A 172 12.59 -6.33 -26.77
N LEU A 173 13.84 -6.41 -26.32
CA LEU A 173 15.00 -6.55 -27.20
C LEU A 173 14.96 -7.87 -27.99
N LEU A 174 14.52 -8.97 -27.37
CA LEU A 174 14.39 -10.28 -28.03
C LEU A 174 13.31 -10.26 -29.11
N VAL A 175 12.16 -9.63 -28.82
CA VAL A 175 11.05 -9.50 -29.79
C VAL A 175 11.47 -8.58 -30.96
N ALA A 176 12.17 -7.48 -30.68
CA ALA A 176 12.70 -6.60 -31.73
C ALA A 176 13.74 -7.29 -32.61
N ALA A 177 14.66 -8.08 -32.03
CA ALA A 177 15.65 -8.85 -32.78
C ALA A 177 15.00 -9.92 -33.66
N LEU A 178 13.99 -10.64 -33.16
CA LEU A 178 13.20 -11.61 -33.94
C LEU A 178 12.47 -10.94 -35.11
N GLY A 179 11.87 -9.77 -34.88
CA GLY A 179 11.19 -8.99 -35.91
C GLY A 179 12.12 -8.58 -37.06
N VAL A 180 13.33 -8.11 -36.73
CA VAL A 180 14.35 -7.75 -37.74
C VAL A 180 14.82 -8.97 -38.56
N VAL A 181 15.00 -10.14 -37.93
CA VAL A 181 15.38 -11.37 -38.62
C VAL A 181 14.30 -11.83 -39.58
N LEU A 182 13.03 -11.78 -39.19
CA LEU A 182 11.90 -12.18 -40.03
C LEU A 182 11.74 -11.26 -41.24
N VAL A 183 11.85 -9.94 -41.05
CA VAL A 183 11.75 -8.94 -42.14
C VAL A 183 12.90 -9.10 -43.15
N ARG A 184 14.14 -9.39 -42.67
CA ARG A 184 15.30 -9.66 -43.57
C ARG A 184 15.17 -10.94 -44.35
N LYS A 185 14.49 -11.98 -43.81
CA LYS A 185 14.29 -13.25 -44.48
C LYS A 185 13.27 -13.14 -45.63
N ASP A 186 12.23 -12.31 -45.47
CA ASP A 186 11.23 -12.05 -46.52
C ASP A 186 11.77 -11.17 -47.67
N SER A 187 12.76 -10.32 -47.39
CA SER A 187 13.39 -9.46 -48.41
C SER A 187 14.39 -10.17 -49.32
N LYS A 188 14.68 -11.44 -49.06
CA LYS A 188 15.63 -12.27 -49.90
C LYS A 188 14.92 -13.32 -50.75
N LYS A 189 13.60 -13.28 -50.85
CA LYS A 189 12.79 -14.08 -51.75
C LYS A 189 12.18 -13.18 -52.81
#